data_d7eef2358ffe068ae7c4e031a2f3019b
#
_entry.id   d7eef2358ffe068ae7c4e031a2f3019b
#
_cell.length_a   1.000
_cell.length_b   1.000
_cell.length_c   1.000
_cell.angle_alpha   90.00
_cell.angle_beta   90.00
_cell.angle_gamma   90.00
#
_symmetry.space_group_name_H-M   'P 1'
#
loop_
_entity.id
_entity.type
_entity.pdbx_description
1 polymer ?
#
loop_
_entity_poly.entity_id
_entity_poly.type
_entity_poly.pdbx_seq_one_letter_code
_entity_poly.pdbx_strand_id
1 'polypeptide(L)'
;MSNTFTEGEAFAPQRSLFNALGFTKEEMRKPLVGIVSSYNEIVPGHMNIDKIVDAVKLGVAMAGGTPVVFPAIAVCDGIAMGHVGMKYSLVTRDLIADSTECMALAHQFDALVMVPNCDKNVPGLLMAAARVNVPTVFVSGGPMLAGRVKGCKTSLSSMFEAVGSYAAGKITKEELDEFENKTCPTCGSCSGMYTANSMNCLTEVLGMGLQGNGTIPAVYSERIRLAKHAGMKVMELLEKNIRPRDILTEKAFENALTVDMALGCSTNSMLHLPAIAHEAGVDLNLEKANEISKRTPNLCHLAPAGHIYIEELNEAGGVYAVMNELNKKNLLHTDLITATGKTVAENIEGCVNKNPEVIRPIDDPYSQTGGIAVLKGNLAPDSGVVKRSAVAPEMLKMEGPARVFDCEEDAIKAIKGGDIKPGDVVVIRYEGPKGGPGMREMLNPTSAIMGMGLGSSVALITDGRFSGASRGACIGHVSPEAAVGGPIALVEEGDIIAIDIDANTLNVKVSDEELAKRKENWEPRTPKVTTGYLARYASLVTSGNRGAVLEIKQ
;
A
#
# COMPACT_ATOMS: atom_id res chain seq x y z
N MET A 1 -18.85 -17.10 -18.43
CA MET A 1 -18.00 -18.28 -18.14
C MET A 1 -18.79 -19.40 -17.47
N SER A 2 -19.66 -19.12 -16.50
CA SER A 2 -20.38 -20.16 -15.73
C SER A 2 -21.26 -21.08 -16.59
N ASN A 3 -21.74 -20.63 -17.75
CA ASN A 3 -22.51 -21.47 -18.70
C ASN A 3 -21.79 -22.78 -19.08
N THR A 4 -20.45 -22.84 -18.93
CA THR A 4 -19.66 -24.04 -19.20
C THR A 4 -20.16 -25.25 -18.41
N PHE A 5 -20.62 -25.08 -17.16
CA PHE A 5 -21.05 -26.17 -16.29
C PHE A 5 -22.49 -26.05 -15.77
N THR A 6 -23.16 -24.90 -16.00
CA THR A 6 -24.56 -24.73 -15.59
C THR A 6 -25.53 -25.23 -16.64
N GLU A 7 -25.10 -25.49 -17.88
CA GLU A 7 -25.92 -25.94 -18.99
C GLU A 7 -25.42 -27.30 -19.58
N GLY A 8 -26.27 -27.95 -20.37
CA GLY A 8 -25.97 -29.19 -21.07
C GLY A 8 -26.00 -30.45 -20.19
N GLU A 9 -26.29 -31.61 -20.80
CA GLU A 9 -26.44 -32.87 -20.08
C GLU A 9 -25.11 -33.40 -19.50
N ALA A 10 -24.00 -33.17 -20.22
CA ALA A 10 -22.67 -33.59 -19.80
C ALA A 10 -22.23 -32.98 -18.46
N PHE A 11 -22.78 -31.85 -18.07
CA PHE A 11 -22.46 -31.14 -16.81
C PHE A 11 -23.48 -31.38 -15.68
N ALA A 12 -24.35 -32.38 -15.82
CA ALA A 12 -25.26 -32.79 -14.74
C ALA A 12 -24.55 -33.16 -13.43
N PRO A 13 -23.33 -33.80 -13.43
CA PRO A 13 -22.58 -34.05 -12.21
C PRO A 13 -22.21 -32.76 -11.46
N GLN A 14 -21.75 -31.72 -12.16
CA GLN A 14 -21.39 -30.44 -11.56
C GLN A 14 -22.63 -29.76 -10.94
N ARG A 15 -23.78 -29.75 -11.65
CA ARG A 15 -25.04 -29.21 -11.11
C ARG A 15 -25.54 -29.99 -9.90
N SER A 16 -25.25 -31.30 -9.81
CA SER A 16 -25.55 -32.08 -8.61
C SER A 16 -24.80 -31.53 -7.38
N LEU A 17 -23.56 -31.06 -7.56
CA LEU A 17 -22.80 -30.41 -6.49
C LEU A 17 -23.37 -29.05 -6.10
N PHE A 18 -23.85 -28.26 -7.07
CA PHE A 18 -24.57 -27.02 -6.77
C PHE A 18 -25.87 -27.28 -5.99
N ASN A 19 -26.60 -28.36 -6.32
CA ASN A 19 -27.76 -28.79 -5.54
C ASN A 19 -27.37 -29.13 -4.09
N ALA A 20 -26.20 -29.79 -3.87
CA ALA A 20 -25.70 -30.09 -2.53
C ALA A 20 -25.33 -28.81 -1.73
N LEU A 21 -25.00 -27.71 -2.40
CA LEU A 21 -24.80 -26.38 -1.81
C LEU A 21 -26.11 -25.63 -1.55
N GLY A 22 -27.26 -26.20 -1.95
CA GLY A 22 -28.58 -25.59 -1.77
C GLY A 22 -29.00 -24.60 -2.87
N PHE A 23 -28.28 -24.55 -4.00
CA PHE A 23 -28.69 -23.69 -5.12
C PHE A 23 -29.93 -24.22 -5.81
N THR A 24 -30.84 -23.31 -6.13
CA THR A 24 -32.03 -23.61 -6.95
C THR A 24 -31.69 -23.60 -8.44
N LYS A 25 -32.59 -24.14 -9.25
CA LYS A 25 -32.44 -24.10 -10.72
C LYS A 25 -32.48 -22.67 -11.26
N GLU A 26 -33.25 -21.79 -10.60
CA GLU A 26 -33.37 -20.37 -10.96
C GLU A 26 -32.06 -19.62 -10.68
N GLU A 27 -31.39 -19.93 -9.56
CA GLU A 27 -30.08 -19.35 -9.23
C GLU A 27 -28.99 -19.81 -10.21
N MET A 28 -28.97 -21.09 -10.57
CA MET A 28 -27.98 -21.64 -11.52
C MET A 28 -28.13 -21.10 -12.96
N ARG A 29 -29.28 -20.49 -13.30
CA ARG A 29 -29.50 -19.85 -14.61
C ARG A 29 -29.04 -18.40 -14.68
N LYS A 30 -28.69 -17.81 -13.54
CA LYS A 30 -28.19 -16.45 -13.44
C LYS A 30 -26.66 -16.41 -13.51
N PRO A 31 -26.07 -15.26 -13.90
CA PRO A 31 -24.62 -15.10 -13.82
C PRO A 31 -24.10 -15.38 -12.42
N LEU A 32 -23.01 -16.16 -12.34
CA LEU A 32 -22.35 -16.51 -11.10
C LEU A 32 -21.31 -15.47 -10.73
N VAL A 33 -21.55 -14.74 -9.64
CA VAL A 33 -20.68 -13.67 -9.17
C VAL A 33 -19.88 -14.12 -7.95
N GLY A 34 -18.55 -14.22 -8.10
CA GLY A 34 -17.64 -14.51 -6.99
C GLY A 34 -17.45 -13.28 -6.10
N ILE A 35 -17.67 -13.43 -4.80
CA ILE A 35 -17.36 -12.42 -3.80
C ILE A 35 -16.12 -12.87 -3.03
N VAL A 36 -15.01 -12.19 -3.25
CA VAL A 36 -13.74 -12.51 -2.62
C VAL A 36 -13.68 -11.82 -1.27
N SER A 37 -13.95 -12.58 -0.21
CA SER A 37 -14.02 -12.09 1.16
C SER A 37 -12.69 -12.26 1.88
N SER A 38 -12.11 -11.17 2.36
CA SER A 38 -10.92 -11.25 3.21
C SER A 38 -11.24 -11.20 4.72
N TYR A 39 -12.47 -11.53 5.10
CA TYR A 39 -12.89 -11.62 6.50
C TYR A 39 -11.96 -12.52 7.33
N ASN A 40 -11.60 -12.06 8.50
CA ASN A 40 -10.96 -12.83 9.56
C ASN A 40 -11.06 -12.08 10.90
N GLU A 41 -10.78 -12.78 12.01
CA GLU A 41 -10.93 -12.25 13.37
C GLU A 41 -9.62 -11.71 13.97
N ILE A 42 -8.47 -11.84 13.25
CA ILE A 42 -7.17 -11.40 13.76
C ILE A 42 -6.75 -10.02 13.22
N VAL A 43 -7.30 -9.58 12.10
CA VAL A 43 -6.97 -8.29 11.48
C VAL A 43 -8.07 -7.28 11.79
N PRO A 44 -7.81 -6.20 12.56
CA PRO A 44 -8.84 -5.21 12.92
C PRO A 44 -9.55 -4.60 11.70
N GLY A 45 -8.86 -4.46 10.58
CA GLY A 45 -9.42 -3.98 9.31
C GLY A 45 -10.37 -4.96 8.63
N HIS A 46 -10.41 -6.22 9.07
CA HIS A 46 -11.15 -7.28 8.39
C HIS A 46 -12.30 -7.87 9.21
N MET A 47 -12.38 -7.57 10.49
CA MET A 47 -13.36 -8.18 11.40
C MET A 47 -14.82 -7.81 11.10
N ASN A 48 -15.09 -6.77 10.31
CA ASN A 48 -16.43 -6.36 9.89
C ASN A 48 -16.72 -6.63 8.41
N ILE A 49 -15.82 -7.28 7.70
CA ILE A 49 -15.96 -7.56 6.26
C ILE A 49 -17.13 -8.53 6.00
N ASP A 50 -17.46 -9.40 6.93
CA ASP A 50 -18.66 -10.26 6.88
C ASP A 50 -19.93 -9.45 6.56
N LYS A 51 -20.16 -8.33 7.25
CA LYS A 51 -21.32 -7.44 7.05
C LYS A 51 -21.29 -6.74 5.69
N ILE A 52 -20.09 -6.40 5.22
CA ILE A 52 -19.89 -5.80 3.89
C ILE A 52 -20.18 -6.84 2.82
N VAL A 53 -19.69 -8.05 2.97
CA VAL A 53 -19.96 -9.19 2.08
C VAL A 53 -21.45 -9.49 1.98
N ASP A 54 -22.17 -9.51 3.10
CA ASP A 54 -23.62 -9.71 3.10
C ASP A 54 -24.35 -8.58 2.35
N ALA A 55 -23.90 -7.35 2.51
CA ALA A 55 -24.46 -6.22 1.75
C ALA A 55 -24.17 -6.34 0.23
N VAL A 56 -22.96 -6.77 -0.15
CA VAL A 56 -22.60 -7.05 -1.55
C VAL A 56 -23.50 -8.15 -2.13
N LYS A 57 -23.72 -9.26 -1.40
CA LYS A 57 -24.60 -10.36 -1.82
C LYS A 57 -26.02 -9.85 -2.12
N LEU A 58 -26.57 -8.99 -1.24
CA LEU A 58 -27.86 -8.37 -1.49
C LEU A 58 -27.85 -7.53 -2.78
N GLY A 59 -26.80 -6.73 -3.00
CA GLY A 59 -26.67 -5.91 -4.21
C GLY A 59 -26.62 -6.76 -5.49
N VAL A 60 -25.83 -7.84 -5.50
CA VAL A 60 -25.75 -8.78 -6.62
C VAL A 60 -27.11 -9.45 -6.89
N ALA A 61 -27.78 -9.94 -5.84
CA ALA A 61 -29.07 -10.59 -5.95
C ALA A 61 -30.16 -9.63 -6.47
N MET A 62 -30.19 -8.38 -5.98
CA MET A 62 -31.11 -7.32 -6.46
C MET A 62 -30.90 -7.00 -7.95
N ALA A 63 -29.67 -7.11 -8.44
CA ALA A 63 -29.34 -6.87 -9.84
C ALA A 63 -29.41 -8.13 -10.73
N GLY A 64 -29.92 -9.25 -10.20
CA GLY A 64 -30.22 -10.46 -10.97
C GLY A 64 -29.06 -11.46 -11.09
N GLY A 65 -27.99 -11.31 -10.32
CA GLY A 65 -26.87 -12.27 -10.24
C GLY A 65 -27.06 -13.28 -9.10
N THR A 66 -26.25 -14.34 -9.12
CA THR A 66 -26.12 -15.33 -8.04
C THR A 66 -24.77 -15.13 -7.33
N PRO A 67 -24.75 -14.63 -6.08
CA PRO A 67 -23.51 -14.37 -5.35
C PRO A 67 -22.97 -15.62 -4.68
N VAL A 68 -21.67 -15.86 -4.82
CA VAL A 68 -20.95 -16.97 -4.16
C VAL A 68 -19.71 -16.45 -3.48
N VAL A 69 -19.56 -16.66 -2.17
CA VAL A 69 -18.44 -16.19 -1.38
C VAL A 69 -17.31 -17.22 -1.34
N PHE A 70 -16.07 -16.76 -1.51
CA PHE A 70 -14.87 -17.52 -1.21
C PHE A 70 -13.80 -16.64 -0.55
N PRO A 71 -12.87 -17.22 0.25
CA PRO A 71 -11.96 -16.43 1.07
C PRO A 71 -10.71 -15.98 0.32
N ALA A 72 -10.18 -14.81 0.74
CA ALA A 72 -8.79 -14.42 0.60
C ALA A 72 -8.17 -14.26 1.99
N ILE A 73 -6.87 -14.54 2.12
CA ILE A 73 -6.14 -14.32 3.38
C ILE A 73 -5.77 -12.85 3.55
N ALA A 74 -5.43 -12.48 4.79
CA ALA A 74 -4.81 -11.20 5.11
C ALA A 74 -3.90 -11.34 6.33
N VAL A 75 -2.81 -10.56 6.36
CA VAL A 75 -1.93 -10.38 7.52
C VAL A 75 -2.08 -8.94 8.01
N CYS A 76 -2.13 -8.76 9.32
CA CYS A 76 -2.10 -7.42 9.93
C CYS A 76 -0.65 -6.97 10.09
N ASP A 77 -0.23 -5.98 9.31
CA ASP A 77 1.12 -5.41 9.39
C ASP A 77 1.40 -4.83 10.78
N GLY A 78 0.42 -4.18 11.40
CA GLY A 78 0.56 -3.63 12.75
C GLY A 78 0.84 -4.69 13.82
N ILE A 79 0.16 -5.83 13.77
CA ILE A 79 0.40 -6.95 14.70
C ILE A 79 1.72 -7.65 14.38
N ALA A 80 2.09 -7.75 13.11
CA ALA A 80 3.34 -8.38 12.68
C ALA A 80 4.58 -7.49 12.87
N MET A 81 4.40 -6.20 13.15
CA MET A 81 5.48 -5.21 13.24
C MET A 81 6.47 -5.52 14.36
N GLY A 82 7.77 -5.41 14.06
CA GLY A 82 8.83 -5.54 15.03
C GLY A 82 9.19 -6.97 15.46
N HIS A 83 8.67 -7.98 14.76
CA HIS A 83 9.07 -9.39 14.98
C HIS A 83 9.10 -10.17 13.65
N VAL A 84 9.48 -11.45 13.70
CA VAL A 84 9.67 -12.32 12.52
C VAL A 84 8.43 -12.41 11.63
N GLY A 85 7.23 -12.22 12.18
CA GLY A 85 5.95 -12.21 11.44
C GLY A 85 5.91 -11.19 10.31
N MET A 86 6.64 -10.07 10.43
CA MET A 86 6.65 -9.02 9.42
C MET A 86 7.25 -9.46 8.08
N LYS A 87 8.11 -10.49 8.07
CA LYS A 87 8.62 -11.12 6.84
C LYS A 87 7.53 -11.80 6.01
N TYR A 88 6.43 -12.19 6.67
CA TYR A 88 5.28 -12.83 6.00
C TYR A 88 4.25 -11.82 5.48
N SER A 89 4.40 -10.52 5.72
CA SER A 89 3.45 -9.53 5.24
C SER A 89 3.49 -9.39 3.72
N LEU A 90 4.56 -8.87 3.13
CA LEU A 90 4.62 -8.61 1.68
C LEU A 90 4.40 -9.87 0.84
N VAL A 91 4.97 -10.98 1.26
CA VAL A 91 4.88 -12.24 0.51
C VAL A 91 3.43 -12.74 0.35
N THR A 92 2.51 -12.32 1.24
CA THR A 92 1.09 -12.65 1.11
C THR A 92 0.41 -11.91 -0.04
N ARG A 93 0.94 -10.78 -0.53
CA ARG A 93 0.38 -10.08 -1.68
C ARG A 93 0.30 -10.98 -2.90
N ASP A 94 1.41 -11.63 -3.24
CA ASP A 94 1.49 -12.55 -4.39
C ASP A 94 0.69 -13.84 -4.12
N LEU A 95 0.74 -14.38 -2.90
CA LEU A 95 -0.06 -15.55 -2.52
C LEU A 95 -1.56 -15.29 -2.59
N ILE A 96 -2.02 -14.08 -2.23
CA ILE A 96 -3.41 -13.65 -2.38
C ILE A 96 -3.79 -13.60 -3.86
N ALA A 97 -2.93 -13.04 -4.70
CA ALA A 97 -3.14 -12.99 -6.14
C ALA A 97 -3.27 -14.40 -6.72
N ASP A 98 -2.31 -15.28 -6.44
CA ASP A 98 -2.25 -16.65 -6.94
C ASP A 98 -3.46 -17.48 -6.50
N SER A 99 -3.81 -17.45 -5.21
CA SER A 99 -4.93 -18.23 -4.68
C SER A 99 -6.29 -17.74 -5.19
N THR A 100 -6.45 -16.42 -5.34
CA THR A 100 -7.68 -15.82 -5.89
C THR A 100 -7.84 -16.15 -7.36
N GLU A 101 -6.77 -16.07 -8.15
CA GLU A 101 -6.74 -16.48 -9.54
C GLU A 101 -7.16 -17.95 -9.69
N CYS A 102 -6.54 -18.85 -8.93
CA CYS A 102 -6.85 -20.28 -8.95
C CYS A 102 -8.35 -20.53 -8.65
N MET A 103 -8.90 -19.90 -7.61
CA MET A 103 -10.31 -20.05 -7.25
C MET A 103 -11.24 -19.52 -8.34
N ALA A 104 -10.95 -18.32 -8.85
CA ALA A 104 -11.80 -17.67 -9.84
C ALA A 104 -11.85 -18.42 -11.16
N LEU A 105 -10.70 -18.88 -11.66
CA LEU A 105 -10.60 -19.60 -12.93
C LEU A 105 -11.11 -21.05 -12.83
N ALA A 106 -10.83 -21.75 -11.72
CA ALA A 106 -11.31 -23.13 -11.52
C ALA A 106 -12.84 -23.21 -11.47
N HIS A 107 -13.50 -22.19 -10.88
CA HIS A 107 -14.95 -22.14 -10.74
C HIS A 107 -15.67 -21.28 -11.78
N GLN A 108 -14.94 -20.70 -12.74
CA GLN A 108 -15.48 -20.03 -13.92
C GLN A 108 -16.48 -18.90 -13.59
N PHE A 109 -16.20 -18.06 -12.59
CA PHE A 109 -17.09 -16.93 -12.27
C PHE A 109 -17.23 -15.97 -13.44
N ASP A 110 -18.44 -15.43 -13.65
CA ASP A 110 -18.73 -14.47 -14.70
C ASP A 110 -18.26 -13.06 -14.35
N ALA A 111 -18.27 -12.73 -13.05
CA ALA A 111 -17.80 -11.46 -12.51
C ALA A 111 -17.33 -11.64 -11.07
N LEU A 112 -16.57 -10.65 -10.55
CA LEU A 112 -16.02 -10.68 -9.21
C LEU A 112 -16.32 -9.37 -8.45
N VAL A 113 -16.61 -9.48 -7.16
CA VAL A 113 -16.54 -8.37 -6.21
C VAL A 113 -15.43 -8.65 -5.22
N MET A 114 -14.41 -7.80 -5.20
CA MET A 114 -13.27 -7.90 -4.30
C MET A 114 -13.54 -7.10 -3.03
N VAL A 115 -13.41 -7.75 -1.86
CA VAL A 115 -13.67 -7.12 -0.56
C VAL A 115 -12.40 -7.16 0.31
N PRO A 116 -11.40 -6.31 -0.01
CA PRO A 116 -10.15 -6.18 0.75
C PRO A 116 -10.26 -5.12 1.85
N ASN A 117 -9.17 -4.95 2.62
CA ASN A 117 -8.97 -3.72 3.39
C ASN A 117 -7.51 -3.40 3.75
N CYS A 118 -6.66 -4.38 4.05
CA CYS A 118 -5.31 -4.15 4.58
C CYS A 118 -4.22 -4.06 3.51
N ASP A 119 -3.02 -3.72 3.97
CA ASP A 119 -1.84 -3.27 3.22
C ASP A 119 -1.46 -4.14 2.01
N LYS A 120 -1.48 -5.45 2.14
CA LYS A 120 -1.05 -6.38 1.09
C LYS A 120 -2.23 -7.08 0.42
N ASN A 121 -3.38 -7.07 1.10
CA ASN A 121 -4.60 -7.67 0.60
C ASN A 121 -5.21 -6.84 -0.55
N VAL A 122 -5.22 -5.50 -0.43
CA VAL A 122 -5.70 -4.60 -1.50
C VAL A 122 -4.89 -4.78 -2.79
N PRO A 123 -3.56 -4.60 -2.80
CA PRO A 123 -2.78 -4.78 -4.03
C PRO A 123 -2.79 -6.22 -4.54
N GLY A 124 -2.81 -7.24 -3.65
CA GLY A 124 -2.90 -8.64 -4.05
C GLY A 124 -4.18 -8.95 -4.83
N LEU A 125 -5.32 -8.43 -4.38
CA LEU A 125 -6.59 -8.59 -5.09
C LEU A 125 -6.66 -7.77 -6.39
N LEU A 126 -6.01 -6.58 -6.45
CA LEU A 126 -5.87 -5.83 -7.71
C LEU A 126 -5.03 -6.61 -8.75
N MET A 127 -3.94 -7.24 -8.31
CA MET A 127 -3.14 -8.14 -9.15
C MET A 127 -3.99 -9.32 -9.66
N ALA A 128 -4.75 -9.98 -8.78
CA ALA A 128 -5.67 -11.06 -9.15
C ALA A 128 -6.73 -10.60 -10.16
N ALA A 129 -7.33 -9.43 -9.94
CA ALA A 129 -8.33 -8.87 -10.86
C ALA A 129 -7.75 -8.64 -12.27
N ALA A 130 -6.52 -8.11 -12.35
CA ALA A 130 -5.80 -7.91 -13.60
C ALA A 130 -5.51 -9.24 -14.34
N ARG A 131 -5.10 -10.30 -13.60
CA ARG A 131 -4.84 -11.63 -14.16
C ARG A 131 -6.09 -12.31 -14.68
N VAL A 132 -7.12 -12.41 -13.83
CA VAL A 132 -8.38 -13.09 -14.15
C VAL A 132 -9.15 -12.36 -15.24
N ASN A 133 -9.13 -11.05 -15.23
CA ASN A 133 -9.68 -10.15 -16.25
C ASN A 133 -11.17 -10.43 -16.60
N VAL A 134 -11.99 -10.70 -15.59
CA VAL A 134 -13.45 -10.69 -15.70
C VAL A 134 -14.00 -9.40 -15.09
N PRO A 135 -15.21 -8.94 -15.45
CA PRO A 135 -15.81 -7.75 -14.87
C PRO A 135 -15.70 -7.76 -13.34
N THR A 136 -15.06 -6.74 -12.78
CA THR A 136 -14.70 -6.71 -11.35
C THR A 136 -14.89 -5.32 -10.77
N VAL A 137 -15.39 -5.26 -9.53
CA VAL A 137 -15.47 -4.03 -8.72
C VAL A 137 -14.90 -4.27 -7.34
N PHE A 138 -14.32 -3.23 -6.75
CA PHE A 138 -13.77 -3.25 -5.39
C PHE A 138 -14.68 -2.50 -4.42
N VAL A 139 -14.83 -3.04 -3.22
CA VAL A 139 -15.39 -2.36 -2.06
C VAL A 139 -14.59 -2.75 -0.82
N SER A 140 -13.83 -1.80 -0.28
CA SER A 140 -12.96 -2.02 0.88
C SER A 140 -13.72 -2.04 2.19
N GLY A 141 -13.09 -2.59 3.23
CA GLY A 141 -13.63 -2.59 4.61
C GLY A 141 -13.76 -1.19 5.23
N GLY A 142 -13.00 -0.23 4.75
CA GLY A 142 -12.97 1.15 5.23
C GLY A 142 -11.98 1.40 6.37
N PRO A 143 -11.57 2.67 6.60
CA PRO A 143 -10.68 3.06 7.68
C PRO A 143 -11.37 3.04 9.04
N MET A 144 -10.59 2.82 10.12
CA MET A 144 -11.05 3.07 11.48
C MET A 144 -11.10 4.58 11.75
N LEU A 145 -11.87 4.98 12.76
CA LEU A 145 -11.83 6.34 13.28
C LEU A 145 -10.52 6.60 14.03
N ALA A 146 -10.09 7.85 14.08
CA ALA A 146 -8.95 8.25 14.90
C ALA A 146 -9.26 8.08 16.39
N GLY A 147 -8.29 7.59 17.16
CA GLY A 147 -8.36 7.56 18.60
C GLY A 147 -8.27 8.95 19.23
N ARG A 148 -8.54 9.04 20.53
CA ARG A 148 -8.38 10.30 21.29
C ARG A 148 -7.72 10.04 22.63
N VAL A 149 -6.56 10.68 22.83
CA VAL A 149 -5.83 10.66 24.11
C VAL A 149 -5.59 12.11 24.52
N LYS A 150 -5.96 12.47 25.74
CA LYS A 150 -5.85 13.85 26.28
C LYS A 150 -6.43 14.93 25.35
N GLY A 151 -7.54 14.61 24.67
CA GLY A 151 -8.21 15.53 23.73
C GLY A 151 -7.60 15.62 22.35
N CYS A 152 -6.41 15.06 22.11
CA CYS A 152 -5.75 15.02 20.81
C CYS A 152 -6.14 13.75 20.04
N LYS A 153 -6.32 13.87 18.73
CA LYS A 153 -6.49 12.71 17.84
C LYS A 153 -5.19 11.90 17.79
N THR A 154 -5.33 10.58 17.75
CA THR A 154 -4.22 9.62 17.73
C THR A 154 -4.46 8.50 16.73
N SER A 155 -3.37 7.80 16.38
CA SER A 155 -3.39 6.62 15.53
C SER A 155 -2.34 5.62 15.99
N LEU A 156 -2.24 4.47 15.35
CA LEU A 156 -1.25 3.44 15.67
C LEU A 156 0.18 3.99 15.69
N SER A 157 0.54 4.95 14.81
CA SER A 157 1.87 5.59 14.85
C SER A 157 2.10 6.35 16.15
N SER A 158 1.07 7.02 16.69
CA SER A 158 1.15 7.70 17.98
C SER A 158 1.42 6.72 19.14
N MET A 159 0.91 5.49 19.05
CA MET A 159 1.19 4.43 20.04
C MET A 159 2.67 4.01 19.99
N PHE A 160 3.24 3.83 18.79
CA PHE A 160 4.67 3.52 18.66
C PHE A 160 5.56 4.66 19.19
N GLU A 161 5.19 5.91 18.94
CA GLU A 161 5.88 7.10 19.49
C GLU A 161 5.74 7.17 21.03
N ALA A 162 4.56 6.80 21.57
CA ALA A 162 4.34 6.74 23.02
C ALA A 162 5.23 5.68 23.69
N VAL A 163 5.43 4.52 23.09
CA VAL A 163 6.37 3.50 23.56
C VAL A 163 7.81 4.08 23.63
N GLY A 164 8.25 4.81 22.61
CA GLY A 164 9.53 5.50 22.61
C GLY A 164 9.63 6.56 23.70
N SER A 165 8.57 7.34 23.90
CA SER A 165 8.51 8.38 24.94
C SER A 165 8.53 7.79 26.34
N TYR A 166 7.87 6.65 26.55
CA TYR A 166 7.91 5.92 27.82
C TYR A 166 9.31 5.39 28.11
N ALA A 167 9.96 4.77 27.11
CA ALA A 167 11.35 4.30 27.24
C ALA A 167 12.34 5.43 27.55
N ALA A 168 12.07 6.65 27.07
CA ALA A 168 12.84 7.85 27.38
C ALA A 168 12.47 8.53 28.71
N GLY A 169 11.52 7.97 29.48
CA GLY A 169 11.05 8.55 30.75
C GLY A 169 10.21 9.84 30.60
N LYS A 170 9.68 10.13 29.42
CA LYS A 170 8.91 11.36 29.12
C LYS A 170 7.44 11.25 29.48
N ILE A 171 6.90 10.03 29.55
CA ILE A 171 5.52 9.74 29.97
C ILE A 171 5.50 8.62 31.00
N THR A 172 4.44 8.56 31.81
CA THR A 172 4.25 7.54 32.85
C THR A 172 3.67 6.25 32.27
N LYS A 173 3.65 5.18 33.08
CA LYS A 173 3.01 3.91 32.68
C LYS A 173 1.50 4.08 32.48
N GLU A 174 0.83 4.86 33.34
CA GLU A 174 -0.60 5.15 33.26
C GLU A 174 -0.95 5.89 31.95
N GLU A 175 -0.09 6.82 31.53
CA GLU A 175 -0.24 7.53 30.25
C GLU A 175 -0.06 6.58 29.06
N LEU A 176 0.93 5.67 29.12
CA LEU A 176 1.11 4.65 28.11
C LEU A 176 -0.09 3.73 27.99
N ASP A 177 -0.67 3.30 29.13
CA ASP A 177 -1.87 2.46 29.19
C ASP A 177 -3.09 3.20 28.61
N GLU A 178 -3.19 4.52 28.80
CA GLU A 178 -4.23 5.32 28.17
C GLU A 178 -4.10 5.32 26.65
N PHE A 179 -2.88 5.47 26.10
CA PHE A 179 -2.62 5.35 24.66
C PHE A 179 -3.02 3.96 24.15
N GLU A 180 -2.60 2.90 24.81
CA GLU A 180 -2.91 1.51 24.44
C GLU A 180 -4.41 1.27 24.32
N ASN A 181 -5.19 1.76 25.27
CA ASN A 181 -6.63 1.54 25.31
C ASN A 181 -7.45 2.40 24.34
N LYS A 182 -6.94 3.57 23.92
CA LYS A 182 -7.74 4.57 23.20
C LYS A 182 -7.29 4.87 21.77
N THR A 183 -6.10 4.41 21.36
CA THR A 183 -5.51 4.78 20.07
C THR A 183 -6.24 4.16 18.87
N CYS A 184 -6.73 2.92 19.00
CA CYS A 184 -7.44 2.19 17.95
C CYS A 184 -8.89 1.90 18.39
N PRO A 185 -9.83 2.85 18.24
CA PRO A 185 -11.14 2.78 18.92
C PRO A 185 -12.18 1.93 18.18
N THR A 186 -11.99 1.62 16.89
CA THR A 186 -12.98 0.92 16.05
C THR A 186 -12.34 -0.13 15.16
N CYS A 187 -13.16 -0.99 14.55
CA CYS A 187 -12.72 -1.78 13.41
C CYS A 187 -12.38 -0.88 12.21
N GLY A 188 -11.66 -1.42 11.24
CA GLY A 188 -11.23 -0.72 10.05
C GLY A 188 -9.72 -0.82 9.83
N SER A 189 -9.24 -0.42 8.65
CA SER A 189 -7.82 -0.18 8.40
C SER A 189 -7.30 0.99 9.24
N CYS A 190 -6.01 1.29 9.21
CA CYS A 190 -5.45 2.40 9.99
C CYS A 190 -6.19 3.73 9.71
N SER A 191 -6.23 4.65 10.69
CA SER A 191 -6.93 5.93 10.56
C SER A 191 -6.15 7.01 9.76
N GLY A 192 -4.84 6.85 9.56
CA GLY A 192 -3.99 7.77 8.79
C GLY A 192 -3.75 7.33 7.34
N MET A 193 -3.03 8.15 6.56
CA MET A 193 -2.61 7.83 5.19
C MET A 193 -1.39 6.91 5.19
N TYR A 194 -1.59 5.72 5.74
CA TYR A 194 -0.63 4.61 5.72
C TYR A 194 -0.91 3.71 4.51
N THR A 195 -0.23 2.57 4.41
CA THR A 195 -0.29 1.75 3.19
C THR A 195 -1.69 1.26 2.84
N ALA A 196 -2.47 0.78 3.81
CA ALA A 196 -3.84 0.30 3.57
C ALA A 196 -4.72 1.38 2.94
N ASN A 197 -4.77 2.57 3.55
CA ASN A 197 -5.60 3.68 3.05
C ASN A 197 -5.04 4.27 1.76
N SER A 198 -3.71 4.33 1.59
CA SER A 198 -3.10 4.70 0.32
C SER A 198 -3.61 3.81 -0.81
N MET A 199 -3.53 2.50 -0.64
CA MET A 199 -3.98 1.57 -1.68
C MET A 199 -5.50 1.56 -1.87
N ASN A 200 -6.30 1.75 -0.80
CA ASN A 200 -7.75 1.88 -0.91
C ASN A 200 -8.17 3.16 -1.66
N CYS A 201 -7.50 4.29 -1.43
CA CYS A 201 -7.70 5.53 -2.18
C CYS A 201 -7.25 5.37 -3.64
N LEU A 202 -6.07 4.77 -3.87
CA LEU A 202 -5.56 4.55 -5.22
C LEU A 202 -6.39 3.53 -6.02
N THR A 203 -7.07 2.58 -5.37
CA THR A 203 -8.06 1.70 -6.01
C THR A 203 -9.22 2.50 -6.62
N GLU A 204 -9.66 3.55 -5.92
CA GLU A 204 -10.69 4.48 -6.40
C GLU A 204 -10.18 5.31 -7.60
N VAL A 205 -8.94 5.82 -7.52
CA VAL A 205 -8.30 6.60 -8.59
C VAL A 205 -8.02 5.76 -9.84
N LEU A 206 -7.54 4.52 -9.67
CA LEU A 206 -7.36 3.56 -10.76
C LEU A 206 -8.68 3.24 -11.49
N GLY A 207 -9.81 3.61 -10.90
CA GLY A 207 -11.13 3.36 -11.44
C GLY A 207 -11.72 1.99 -11.08
N MET A 208 -11.10 1.22 -10.19
CA MET A 208 -11.57 -0.12 -9.79
C MET A 208 -12.55 -0.10 -8.61
N GLY A 209 -12.63 1.01 -7.86
CA GLY A 209 -13.54 1.24 -6.75
C GLY A 209 -14.55 2.34 -7.04
N LEU A 210 -15.65 2.35 -6.28
CA LEU A 210 -16.65 3.42 -6.33
C LEU A 210 -16.23 4.59 -5.42
N GLN A 211 -16.84 5.77 -5.62
CA GLN A 211 -16.58 6.96 -4.80
C GLN A 211 -16.75 6.66 -3.31
N GLY A 212 -15.74 7.05 -2.52
CA GLY A 212 -15.70 6.82 -1.08
C GLY A 212 -15.14 5.45 -0.68
N ASN A 213 -14.71 4.64 -1.64
CA ASN A 213 -14.08 3.34 -1.35
C ASN A 213 -12.91 3.47 -0.37
N GLY A 214 -12.03 4.46 -0.56
CA GLY A 214 -10.85 4.66 0.27
C GLY A 214 -11.11 5.45 1.56
N THR A 215 -12.22 6.18 1.68
CA THR A 215 -12.36 7.21 2.73
C THR A 215 -13.53 7.04 3.68
N ILE A 216 -14.66 6.45 3.26
CA ILE A 216 -15.81 6.23 4.15
C ILE A 216 -15.39 5.33 5.31
N PRO A 217 -15.52 5.76 6.57
CA PRO A 217 -15.15 4.94 7.73
C PRO A 217 -15.90 3.60 7.79
N ALA A 218 -15.21 2.57 8.30
CA ALA A 218 -15.73 1.20 8.40
C ALA A 218 -17.06 1.10 9.19
N VAL A 219 -17.23 1.94 10.19
CA VAL A 219 -18.39 1.94 11.10
C VAL A 219 -19.58 2.76 10.59
N TYR A 220 -19.44 3.48 9.46
CA TYR A 220 -20.53 4.33 8.94
C TYR A 220 -21.51 3.50 8.11
N SER A 221 -22.81 3.79 8.24
CA SER A 221 -23.87 3.15 7.43
C SER A 221 -23.67 3.35 5.92
N GLU A 222 -22.98 4.41 5.53
CA GLU A 222 -22.59 4.67 4.13
C GLU A 222 -21.74 3.54 3.54
N ARG A 223 -20.86 2.92 4.34
CA ARG A 223 -20.05 1.76 3.92
C ARG A 223 -20.93 0.59 3.48
N ILE A 224 -22.03 0.33 4.20
CA ILE A 224 -22.98 -0.72 3.84
C ILE A 224 -23.77 -0.36 2.57
N ARG A 225 -24.14 0.92 2.40
CA ARG A 225 -24.79 1.37 1.14
C ARG A 225 -23.84 1.22 -0.05
N LEU A 226 -22.57 1.63 0.12
CA LEU A 226 -21.54 1.47 -0.91
C LEU A 226 -21.37 0.01 -1.32
N ALA A 227 -21.36 -0.91 -0.35
CA ALA A 227 -21.24 -2.35 -0.59
C ALA A 227 -22.40 -2.89 -1.44
N LYS A 228 -23.66 -2.47 -1.15
CA LYS A 228 -24.80 -2.84 -1.98
C LYS A 228 -24.68 -2.28 -3.41
N HIS A 229 -24.25 -1.00 -3.53
CA HIS A 229 -24.02 -0.40 -4.84
C HIS A 229 -22.92 -1.12 -5.64
N ALA A 230 -21.83 -1.56 -4.98
CA ALA A 230 -20.80 -2.36 -5.64
C ALA A 230 -21.35 -3.68 -6.17
N GLY A 231 -22.19 -4.37 -5.38
CA GLY A 231 -22.87 -5.60 -5.82
C GLY A 231 -23.81 -5.38 -7.02
N MET A 232 -24.53 -4.26 -7.08
CA MET A 232 -25.34 -3.92 -8.25
C MET A 232 -24.46 -3.55 -9.44
N LYS A 233 -23.39 -2.78 -9.20
CA LYS A 233 -22.51 -2.25 -10.24
C LYS A 233 -21.76 -3.34 -11.00
N VAL A 234 -21.35 -4.41 -10.34
CA VAL A 234 -20.64 -5.52 -11.02
C VAL A 234 -21.53 -6.19 -12.09
N MET A 235 -22.83 -6.20 -11.90
CA MET A 235 -23.79 -6.73 -12.90
C MET A 235 -23.88 -5.81 -14.13
N GLU A 236 -23.85 -4.48 -13.94
CA GLU A 236 -23.76 -3.53 -15.06
C GLU A 236 -22.44 -3.67 -15.84
N LEU A 237 -21.32 -3.89 -15.12
CA LEU A 237 -20.02 -4.13 -15.75
C LEU A 237 -20.03 -5.42 -16.57
N LEU A 238 -20.69 -6.47 -16.07
CA LEU A 238 -20.84 -7.73 -16.78
C LEU A 238 -21.66 -7.54 -18.07
N GLU A 239 -22.78 -6.82 -17.99
CA GLU A 239 -23.62 -6.51 -19.15
C GLU A 239 -22.86 -5.72 -20.21
N LYS A 240 -22.09 -4.71 -19.79
CA LYS A 240 -21.28 -3.87 -20.69
C LYS A 240 -19.94 -4.52 -21.08
N ASN A 241 -19.60 -5.68 -20.51
CA ASN A 241 -18.33 -6.37 -20.68
C ASN A 241 -17.09 -5.48 -20.39
N ILE A 242 -17.17 -4.61 -19.37
CA ILE A 242 -16.06 -3.78 -18.92
C ILE A 242 -15.21 -4.60 -17.94
N ARG A 243 -13.94 -4.79 -18.26
CA ARG A 243 -13.00 -5.67 -17.54
C ARG A 243 -11.86 -4.88 -16.91
N PRO A 244 -11.14 -5.45 -15.91
CA PRO A 244 -10.03 -4.78 -15.26
C PRO A 244 -8.96 -4.22 -16.21
N ARG A 245 -8.58 -4.93 -17.27
CA ARG A 245 -7.56 -4.44 -18.22
C ARG A 245 -8.05 -3.33 -19.16
N ASP A 246 -9.36 -3.11 -19.26
CA ASP A 246 -9.94 -1.95 -19.96
C ASP A 246 -9.80 -0.68 -19.09
N ILE A 247 -9.71 -0.85 -17.77
CA ILE A 247 -9.61 0.21 -16.75
C ILE A 247 -8.15 0.47 -16.37
N LEU A 248 -7.38 -0.58 -16.08
CA LEU A 248 -6.00 -0.54 -15.61
C LEU A 248 -5.02 -0.27 -16.76
N THR A 249 -5.13 0.90 -17.37
CA THR A 249 -4.29 1.37 -18.48
C THR A 249 -3.09 2.18 -17.98
N GLU A 250 -2.08 2.41 -18.80
CA GLU A 250 -0.94 3.28 -18.47
C GLU A 250 -1.40 4.65 -17.94
N LYS A 251 -2.37 5.28 -18.61
CA LYS A 251 -2.95 6.56 -18.17
C LYS A 251 -3.66 6.48 -16.81
N ALA A 252 -4.28 5.34 -16.47
CA ALA A 252 -4.89 5.14 -15.16
C ALA A 252 -3.81 5.07 -14.06
N PHE A 253 -2.67 4.45 -14.33
CA PHE A 253 -1.51 4.47 -13.42
C PHE A 253 -0.88 5.86 -13.32
N GLU A 254 -0.84 6.64 -14.38
CA GLU A 254 -0.41 8.06 -14.31
C GLU A 254 -1.35 8.88 -13.42
N ASN A 255 -2.67 8.68 -13.53
CA ASN A 255 -3.64 9.29 -12.61
C ASN A 255 -3.39 8.84 -11.17
N ALA A 256 -3.16 7.54 -10.94
CA ALA A 256 -2.86 7.01 -9.62
C ALA A 256 -1.61 7.66 -9.02
N LEU A 257 -0.51 7.77 -9.77
CA LEU A 257 0.70 8.46 -9.35
C LEU A 257 0.44 9.95 -9.08
N THR A 258 -0.36 10.62 -9.91
CA THR A 258 -0.70 12.05 -9.71
C THR A 258 -1.45 12.26 -8.40
N VAL A 259 -2.45 11.45 -8.11
CA VAL A 259 -3.21 11.57 -6.85
C VAL A 259 -2.39 11.11 -5.65
N ASP A 260 -1.54 10.09 -5.82
CA ASP A 260 -0.55 9.65 -4.82
C ASP A 260 0.34 10.81 -4.35
N MET A 261 0.89 11.57 -5.30
CA MET A 261 1.71 12.77 -5.04
C MET A 261 0.93 13.85 -4.33
N ALA A 262 -0.33 14.09 -4.72
CA ALA A 262 -1.19 15.11 -4.11
C ALA A 262 -1.63 14.76 -2.68
N LEU A 263 -1.94 13.50 -2.42
CA LEU A 263 -2.32 12.99 -1.09
C LEU A 263 -1.11 12.81 -0.15
N GLY A 264 0.10 12.62 -0.69
CA GLY A 264 1.27 12.20 0.06
C GLY A 264 1.07 10.82 0.68
N CYS A 265 0.80 9.83 -0.16
CA CYS A 265 0.56 8.43 0.25
C CYS A 265 1.79 7.77 0.90
N SER A 266 1.67 6.50 1.21
CA SER A 266 2.78 5.67 1.71
C SER A 266 3.78 5.38 0.59
N THR A 267 5.08 5.35 0.90
CA THR A 267 6.14 4.89 -0.02
C THR A 267 5.88 3.49 -0.59
N ASN A 268 5.08 2.68 0.10
CA ASN A 268 4.68 1.35 -0.38
C ASN A 268 3.85 1.39 -1.68
N SER A 269 3.22 2.52 -2.02
CA SER A 269 2.56 2.69 -3.33
C SER A 269 3.56 2.53 -4.48
N MET A 270 4.81 2.99 -4.30
CA MET A 270 5.91 2.82 -5.28
C MET A 270 6.38 1.36 -5.41
N LEU A 271 5.92 0.46 -4.57
CA LEU A 271 6.12 -0.98 -4.70
C LEU A 271 4.87 -1.65 -5.28
N HIS A 272 3.68 -1.23 -4.85
CA HIS A 272 2.44 -1.91 -5.19
C HIS A 272 1.88 -1.49 -6.55
N LEU A 273 1.97 -0.22 -6.95
CA LEU A 273 1.55 0.23 -8.28
C LEU A 273 2.33 -0.46 -9.41
N PRO A 274 3.69 -0.56 -9.37
CA PRO A 274 4.42 -1.36 -10.35
C PRO A 274 4.03 -2.83 -10.37
N ALA A 275 3.73 -3.45 -9.21
CA ALA A 275 3.29 -4.84 -9.17
C ALA A 275 1.92 -5.05 -9.82
N ILE A 276 0.97 -4.15 -9.59
CA ILE A 276 -0.37 -4.19 -10.21
C ILE A 276 -0.26 -3.93 -11.72
N ALA A 277 0.58 -2.95 -12.12
CA ALA A 277 0.84 -2.64 -13.52
C ALA A 277 1.42 -3.83 -14.27
N HIS A 278 2.40 -4.53 -13.66
CA HIS A 278 2.99 -5.76 -14.20
C HIS A 278 1.90 -6.80 -14.55
N GLU A 279 0.96 -7.06 -13.63
CA GLU A 279 -0.13 -8.01 -13.86
C GLU A 279 -1.17 -7.51 -14.87
N ALA A 280 -1.30 -6.21 -15.02
CA ALA A 280 -2.14 -5.61 -16.07
C ALA A 280 -1.47 -5.60 -17.45
N GLY A 281 -0.17 -5.94 -17.55
CA GLY A 281 0.62 -5.87 -18.77
C GLY A 281 1.06 -4.44 -19.11
N VAL A 282 1.16 -3.57 -18.11
CA VAL A 282 1.61 -2.17 -18.23
C VAL A 282 3.03 -2.04 -17.66
N ASP A 283 3.94 -1.45 -18.43
CA ASP A 283 5.30 -1.15 -17.96
C ASP A 283 5.31 0.20 -17.22
N LEU A 284 5.30 0.13 -15.90
CA LEU A 284 5.33 1.30 -15.02
C LEU A 284 6.72 1.51 -14.43
N ASN A 285 7.49 2.40 -15.04
CA ASN A 285 8.81 2.81 -14.54
C ASN A 285 8.68 3.86 -13.41
N LEU A 286 9.43 3.69 -12.32
CA LEU A 286 9.46 4.65 -11.20
C LEU A 286 10.05 6.02 -11.58
N GLU A 287 10.77 6.18 -12.68
CA GLU A 287 11.16 7.50 -13.22
C GLU A 287 9.95 8.37 -13.54
N LYS A 288 8.88 7.76 -14.04
CA LYS A 288 7.60 8.41 -14.29
C LYS A 288 7.02 9.07 -13.02
N ALA A 289 7.23 8.45 -11.85
CA ALA A 289 6.81 9.01 -10.58
C ALA A 289 7.48 10.37 -10.29
N ASN A 290 8.79 10.52 -10.58
CA ASN A 290 9.48 11.79 -10.42
C ASN A 290 9.02 12.86 -11.43
N GLU A 291 8.77 12.47 -12.68
CA GLU A 291 8.22 13.39 -13.69
C GLU A 291 6.85 13.93 -13.26
N ILE A 292 5.99 13.04 -12.76
CA ILE A 292 4.66 13.40 -12.26
C ILE A 292 4.78 14.24 -10.99
N SER A 293 5.67 13.87 -10.05
CA SER A 293 5.90 14.60 -8.81
C SER A 293 6.30 16.05 -9.04
N LYS A 294 7.14 16.33 -10.05
CA LYS A 294 7.57 17.71 -10.39
C LYS A 294 6.43 18.64 -10.78
N ARG A 295 5.38 18.11 -11.39
CA ARG A 295 4.23 18.89 -11.89
C ARG A 295 3.00 18.82 -10.99
N THR A 296 3.00 17.93 -9.98
CA THR A 296 1.85 17.69 -9.12
C THR A 296 2.07 18.30 -7.75
N PRO A 297 1.27 19.27 -7.33
CA PRO A 297 1.38 19.85 -6.00
C PRO A 297 0.89 18.86 -4.93
N ASN A 298 1.49 18.93 -3.72
CA ASN A 298 0.99 18.21 -2.55
C ASN A 298 -0.15 19.01 -1.91
N LEU A 299 -1.35 18.44 -1.90
CA LEU A 299 -2.58 19.10 -1.44
C LEU A 299 -3.03 18.68 -0.04
N CYS A 300 -2.49 17.56 0.50
CA CYS A 300 -2.95 17.01 1.77
C CYS A 300 -1.76 16.68 2.68
N HIS A 301 -1.86 17.08 3.95
CA HIS A 301 -0.94 16.67 5.01
C HIS A 301 -1.65 15.75 6.01
N LEU A 302 -2.00 14.56 5.55
CA LEU A 302 -2.63 13.53 6.38
C LEU A 302 -1.60 12.85 7.29
N ALA A 303 -2.03 12.34 8.45
CA ALA A 303 -1.15 11.59 9.34
C ALA A 303 -0.43 10.45 8.59
N PRO A 304 0.90 10.29 8.73
CA PRO A 304 1.81 10.86 9.74
C PRO A 304 2.43 12.22 9.36
N ALA A 305 2.24 12.74 8.14
CA ALA A 305 2.82 14.02 7.73
C ALA A 305 2.20 15.22 8.47
N GLY A 306 0.94 15.10 8.89
CA GLY A 306 0.19 16.08 9.67
C GLY A 306 -0.71 15.44 10.72
N HIS A 307 -1.70 16.19 11.18
CA HIS A 307 -2.66 15.79 12.22
C HIS A 307 -4.08 15.58 11.69
N ILE A 308 -4.24 15.48 10.38
CA ILE A 308 -5.51 15.23 9.70
C ILE A 308 -5.61 13.72 9.41
N TYR A 309 -6.78 13.14 9.61
CA TYR A 309 -7.03 11.70 9.44
C TYR A 309 -7.98 11.45 8.26
N ILE A 310 -8.14 10.17 7.89
CA ILE A 310 -8.94 9.80 6.70
C ILE A 310 -10.42 10.15 6.87
N GLU A 311 -10.97 10.12 8.09
CA GLU A 311 -12.34 10.55 8.35
C GLU A 311 -12.57 12.01 7.94
N GLU A 312 -11.59 12.89 8.19
CA GLU A 312 -11.66 14.30 7.81
C GLU A 312 -11.52 14.49 6.30
N LEU A 313 -10.69 13.68 5.64
CA LEU A 313 -10.61 13.65 4.19
C LEU A 313 -11.96 13.27 3.57
N ASN A 314 -12.65 12.26 4.14
CA ASN A 314 -13.99 11.88 3.70
C ASN A 314 -14.98 13.04 3.80
N GLU A 315 -15.00 13.73 4.93
CA GLU A 315 -15.86 14.89 5.19
C GLU A 315 -15.56 16.06 4.23
N ALA A 316 -14.27 16.26 3.89
CA ALA A 316 -13.82 17.27 2.96
C ALA A 316 -14.20 17.01 1.49
N GLY A 317 -14.74 15.80 1.18
CA GLY A 317 -15.18 15.41 -0.15
C GLY A 317 -14.44 14.21 -0.73
N GLY A 318 -13.50 13.63 0.02
CA GLY A 318 -12.80 12.40 -0.32
C GLY A 318 -11.86 12.51 -1.52
N VAL A 319 -11.51 11.37 -2.08
CA VAL A 319 -10.56 11.27 -3.20
C VAL A 319 -11.03 12.02 -4.44
N TYR A 320 -12.32 11.97 -4.76
CA TYR A 320 -12.84 12.65 -5.95
C TYR A 320 -12.78 14.18 -5.84
N ALA A 321 -12.86 14.75 -4.63
CA ALA A 321 -12.62 16.17 -4.43
C ALA A 321 -11.15 16.55 -4.68
N VAL A 322 -10.20 15.71 -4.28
CA VAL A 322 -8.76 15.89 -4.62
C VAL A 322 -8.54 15.78 -6.13
N MET A 323 -9.16 14.80 -6.78
CA MET A 323 -9.09 14.64 -8.24
C MET A 323 -9.67 15.86 -8.97
N ASN A 324 -10.79 16.39 -8.48
CA ASN A 324 -11.38 17.60 -9.07
C ASN A 324 -10.50 18.85 -8.87
N GLU A 325 -9.83 19.00 -7.72
CA GLU A 325 -8.82 20.06 -7.53
C GLU A 325 -7.67 19.94 -8.55
N LEU A 326 -7.12 18.74 -8.74
CA LEU A 326 -6.06 18.47 -9.72
C LEU A 326 -6.52 18.73 -11.17
N ASN A 327 -7.78 18.39 -11.47
CA ASN A 327 -8.34 18.61 -12.80
C ASN A 327 -8.47 20.08 -13.19
N LYS A 328 -8.54 21.02 -12.25
CA LYS A 328 -8.52 22.48 -12.54
C LYS A 328 -7.27 22.93 -13.31
N LYS A 329 -6.17 22.17 -13.20
CA LYS A 329 -4.93 22.37 -13.97
C LYS A 329 -4.67 21.30 -15.02
N ASN A 330 -5.69 20.51 -15.38
CA ASN A 330 -5.61 19.43 -16.36
C ASN A 330 -4.48 18.41 -16.07
N LEU A 331 -4.31 18.06 -14.80
CA LEU A 331 -3.26 17.12 -14.37
C LEU A 331 -3.68 15.65 -14.49
N LEU A 332 -4.94 15.37 -14.83
CA LEU A 332 -5.51 14.02 -14.93
C LEU A 332 -5.95 13.70 -16.35
N HIS A 333 -5.86 12.42 -16.70
CA HIS A 333 -6.54 11.83 -17.86
C HIS A 333 -7.99 11.55 -17.48
N THR A 334 -8.92 12.33 -17.99
CA THR A 334 -10.32 12.30 -17.55
C THR A 334 -11.25 11.51 -18.46
N ASP A 335 -10.77 11.08 -19.62
CA ASP A 335 -11.49 10.30 -20.63
C ASP A 335 -11.54 8.78 -20.35
N LEU A 336 -10.90 8.33 -19.27
CA LEU A 336 -10.76 6.91 -18.93
C LEU A 336 -12.03 6.33 -18.34
N ILE A 337 -12.42 5.14 -18.81
CA ILE A 337 -13.53 4.38 -18.24
C ILE A 337 -13.17 3.81 -16.86
N THR A 338 -14.16 3.68 -15.99
CA THR A 338 -14.00 3.16 -14.64
C THR A 338 -15.04 2.08 -14.31
N ALA A 339 -14.89 1.42 -13.16
CA ALA A 339 -15.85 0.46 -12.62
C ALA A 339 -17.23 1.08 -12.27
N THR A 340 -17.37 2.39 -12.35
CA THR A 340 -18.69 3.03 -12.27
C THR A 340 -19.48 2.90 -13.58
N GLY A 341 -18.84 2.43 -14.66
CA GLY A 341 -19.41 2.43 -16.02
C GLY A 341 -19.47 3.82 -16.67
N LYS A 342 -18.77 4.79 -16.07
CA LYS A 342 -18.61 6.19 -16.50
C LYS A 342 -17.12 6.55 -16.59
N THR A 343 -16.84 7.66 -17.25
CA THR A 343 -15.49 8.23 -17.32
C THR A 343 -15.06 8.89 -16.00
N VAL A 344 -13.76 9.13 -15.85
CA VAL A 344 -13.22 9.91 -14.74
C VAL A 344 -13.84 11.31 -14.71
N ALA A 345 -13.98 11.98 -15.87
CA ALA A 345 -14.62 13.29 -15.96
C ALA A 345 -16.02 13.29 -15.34
N GLU A 346 -16.87 12.35 -15.77
CA GLU A 346 -18.26 12.22 -15.27
C GLU A 346 -18.31 11.90 -13.78
N ASN A 347 -17.32 11.17 -13.26
CA ASN A 347 -17.27 10.79 -11.86
C ASN A 347 -16.86 11.94 -10.94
N ILE A 348 -15.94 12.81 -11.37
CA ILE A 348 -15.47 13.93 -10.55
C ILE A 348 -16.29 15.21 -10.75
N GLU A 349 -17.19 15.23 -11.72
CA GLU A 349 -18.09 16.37 -11.96
C GLU A 349 -18.91 16.68 -10.71
N GLY A 350 -18.87 17.94 -10.26
CA GLY A 350 -19.58 18.38 -9.06
C GLY A 350 -18.98 17.94 -7.71
N CYS A 351 -17.88 17.19 -7.72
CA CYS A 351 -17.19 16.81 -6.48
C CYS A 351 -16.35 17.99 -5.96
N VAL A 352 -16.92 18.76 -5.04
CA VAL A 352 -16.29 19.95 -4.51
C VAL A 352 -15.46 19.68 -3.26
N ASN A 353 -14.36 20.39 -3.11
CA ASN A 353 -13.60 20.50 -1.88
C ASN A 353 -14.42 21.30 -0.85
N LYS A 354 -14.85 20.63 0.23
CA LYS A 354 -15.67 21.19 1.30
C LYS A 354 -14.87 21.78 2.46
N ASN A 355 -13.57 21.48 2.52
CA ASN A 355 -12.69 21.95 3.59
C ASN A 355 -11.27 22.21 3.07
N PRO A 356 -10.91 23.50 2.78
CA PRO A 356 -9.59 23.88 2.30
C PRO A 356 -8.44 23.67 3.30
N GLU A 357 -8.74 23.43 4.57
CA GLU A 357 -7.71 23.09 5.56
C GLU A 357 -7.29 21.62 5.45
N VAL A 358 -8.17 20.74 4.96
CA VAL A 358 -7.92 19.31 4.76
C VAL A 358 -7.38 19.04 3.36
N ILE A 359 -8.03 19.61 2.33
CA ILE A 359 -7.60 19.55 0.93
C ILE A 359 -7.24 20.97 0.51
N ARG A 360 -5.96 21.29 0.40
CA ARG A 360 -5.54 22.63 -0.06
C ARG A 360 -6.03 22.88 -1.48
N PRO A 361 -6.46 24.14 -1.77
CA PRO A 361 -6.71 24.54 -3.15
C PRO A 361 -5.46 24.35 -4.01
N ILE A 362 -5.66 24.03 -5.28
CA ILE A 362 -4.56 23.75 -6.23
C ILE A 362 -3.60 24.95 -6.39
N ASP A 363 -4.07 26.17 -6.11
CA ASP A 363 -3.28 27.40 -6.18
C ASP A 363 -2.58 27.78 -4.87
N ASP A 364 -2.91 27.09 -3.76
CA ASP A 364 -2.28 27.25 -2.43
C ASP A 364 -1.92 25.91 -1.80
N PRO A 365 -1.06 25.10 -2.43
CA PRO A 365 -0.69 23.76 -1.94
C PRO A 365 0.32 23.84 -0.79
N TYR A 366 0.46 22.75 -0.04
CA TYR A 366 1.55 22.58 0.94
C TYR A 366 2.93 22.59 0.28
N SER A 367 3.05 22.04 -0.93
CA SER A 367 4.26 22.04 -1.76
C SER A 367 3.88 22.06 -3.22
N GLN A 368 4.70 22.73 -4.05
CA GLN A 368 4.53 22.76 -5.50
C GLN A 368 4.91 21.42 -6.17
N THR A 369 5.56 20.52 -5.43
CA THR A 369 5.94 19.18 -5.87
C THR A 369 5.29 18.12 -4.99
N GLY A 370 5.23 16.88 -5.50
CA GLY A 370 4.55 15.78 -4.88
C GLY A 370 5.11 15.35 -3.52
N GLY A 371 4.28 14.62 -2.76
CA GLY A 371 4.61 14.15 -1.42
C GLY A 371 5.58 12.96 -1.36
N ILE A 372 5.92 12.34 -2.51
CA ILE A 372 6.87 11.23 -2.62
C ILE A 372 7.98 11.62 -3.60
N ALA A 373 9.22 11.19 -3.31
CA ALA A 373 10.37 11.30 -4.20
C ALA A 373 11.05 9.95 -4.39
N VAL A 374 11.50 9.69 -5.62
CA VAL A 374 12.34 8.53 -5.98
C VAL A 374 13.76 9.05 -6.22
N LEU A 375 14.69 8.61 -5.36
CA LEU A 375 16.08 9.03 -5.38
C LEU A 375 16.93 8.07 -6.23
N LYS A 376 17.92 8.60 -6.93
CA LYS A 376 18.93 7.84 -7.68
C LYS A 376 20.33 8.33 -7.39
N GLY A 377 21.33 7.47 -7.62
CA GLY A 377 22.74 7.79 -7.46
C GLY A 377 23.59 6.54 -7.37
N ASN A 378 24.88 6.70 -7.05
CA ASN A 378 25.77 5.55 -6.98
C ASN A 378 25.46 4.60 -5.83
N LEU A 379 24.70 5.04 -4.79
CA LEU A 379 24.20 4.17 -3.73
C LEU A 379 22.87 3.49 -4.09
N ALA A 380 22.06 4.12 -4.93
CA ALA A 380 20.75 3.63 -5.36
C ALA A 380 20.59 3.78 -6.88
N PRO A 381 21.34 3.04 -7.72
CA PRO A 381 21.31 3.23 -9.17
C PRO A 381 19.94 2.96 -9.79
N ASP A 382 19.15 2.05 -9.23
CA ASP A 382 17.80 1.79 -9.72
C ASP A 382 16.75 2.66 -9.04
N SER A 383 16.73 2.72 -7.70
CA SER A 383 15.84 3.59 -6.93
C SER A 383 16.13 3.58 -5.43
N GLY A 384 15.72 4.63 -4.75
CA GLY A 384 15.43 4.71 -3.32
C GLY A 384 14.20 5.59 -3.15
N VAL A 385 13.27 5.25 -2.25
CA VAL A 385 11.97 5.94 -2.14
C VAL A 385 11.85 6.60 -0.78
N VAL A 386 11.42 7.86 -0.77
CA VAL A 386 11.20 8.64 0.44
C VAL A 386 9.85 9.36 0.42
N LYS A 387 9.17 9.40 1.58
CA LYS A 387 7.97 10.22 1.79
C LYS A 387 8.40 11.67 2.07
N ARG A 388 8.57 12.46 1.00
CA ARG A 388 9.04 13.85 1.07
C ARG A 388 8.16 14.71 1.98
N SER A 389 6.83 14.52 1.94
CA SER A 389 5.87 15.26 2.76
C SER A 389 6.00 15.05 4.27
N ALA A 390 6.75 14.03 4.71
CA ALA A 390 7.00 13.74 6.12
C ALA A 390 8.46 14.06 6.55
N VAL A 391 9.25 14.68 5.68
CA VAL A 391 10.63 15.10 5.94
C VAL A 391 10.67 16.55 6.38
N ALA A 392 11.38 16.83 7.48
CA ALA A 392 11.59 18.21 7.93
C ALA A 392 12.45 19.00 6.92
N PRO A 393 12.18 20.29 6.69
CA PRO A 393 12.91 21.08 5.68
C PRO A 393 14.43 21.01 5.78
N GLU A 394 14.97 21.01 7.01
CA GLU A 394 16.40 20.91 7.28
C GLU A 394 17.02 19.55 6.91
N MET A 395 16.19 18.51 6.75
CA MET A 395 16.60 17.16 6.37
C MET A 395 16.43 16.84 4.89
N LEU A 396 15.90 17.78 4.09
CA LEU A 396 15.77 17.59 2.63
C LEU A 396 17.13 17.45 1.94
N LYS A 397 18.18 18.04 2.54
CA LYS A 397 19.56 17.90 2.10
C LYS A 397 20.47 17.69 3.29
N MET A 398 21.16 16.57 3.32
CA MET A 398 22.11 16.24 4.37
C MET A 398 23.27 15.38 3.89
N GLU A 399 24.38 15.44 4.63
CA GLU A 399 25.51 14.53 4.48
C GLU A 399 25.91 14.06 5.87
N GLY A 400 26.27 12.78 5.99
CA GLY A 400 26.69 12.25 7.28
C GLY A 400 27.35 10.89 7.19
N PRO A 401 28.07 10.48 8.25
CA PRO A 401 28.72 9.18 8.31
C PRO A 401 27.69 8.04 8.41
N ALA A 402 27.94 6.98 7.65
CA ALA A 402 27.15 5.76 7.69
C ALA A 402 27.35 5.01 9.01
N ARG A 403 26.25 4.59 9.63
CA ARG A 403 26.20 3.63 10.73
C ARG A 403 25.55 2.37 10.21
N VAL A 404 26.32 1.32 9.99
CA VAL A 404 25.94 0.16 9.16
C VAL A 404 25.47 -1.02 10.00
N PHE A 405 24.26 -1.53 9.68
CA PHE A 405 23.65 -2.66 10.35
C PHE A 405 23.11 -3.67 9.33
N ASP A 406 23.28 -4.96 9.58
CA ASP A 406 22.86 -6.05 8.70
C ASP A 406 21.49 -6.66 9.06
N CYS A 407 20.80 -6.04 10.03
CA CYS A 407 19.43 -6.34 10.41
C CYS A 407 18.78 -5.19 11.20
N GLU A 408 17.44 -5.20 11.26
CA GLU A 408 16.67 -4.22 12.03
C GLU A 408 16.98 -4.24 13.52
N GLU A 409 17.16 -5.44 14.10
CA GLU A 409 17.34 -5.66 15.53
C GLU A 409 18.61 -4.97 16.08
N ASP A 410 19.71 -5.07 15.35
CA ASP A 410 20.98 -4.44 15.73
C ASP A 410 20.89 -2.92 15.61
N ALA A 411 20.24 -2.40 14.57
CA ALA A 411 20.00 -0.97 14.41
C ALA A 411 19.15 -0.42 15.57
N ILE A 412 18.07 -1.09 15.95
CA ILE A 412 17.22 -0.68 17.08
C ILE A 412 18.02 -0.67 18.38
N LYS A 413 18.87 -1.68 18.62
CA LYS A 413 19.72 -1.76 19.80
C LYS A 413 20.68 -0.57 19.87
N ALA A 414 21.35 -0.23 18.78
CA ALA A 414 22.27 0.91 18.70
C ALA A 414 21.55 2.26 18.89
N ILE A 415 20.36 2.44 18.27
CA ILE A 415 19.56 3.65 18.43
C ILE A 415 19.18 3.84 19.90
N LYS A 416 18.56 2.82 20.52
CA LYS A 416 18.12 2.87 21.93
C LYS A 416 19.27 2.93 22.92
N GLY A 417 20.43 2.36 22.57
CA GLY A 417 21.68 2.42 23.36
C GLY A 417 22.35 3.80 23.36
N GLY A 418 21.90 4.72 22.49
CA GLY A 418 22.49 6.05 22.37
C GLY A 418 23.80 6.08 21.57
N ASP A 419 24.09 5.04 20.77
CA ASP A 419 25.27 4.98 19.91
C ASP A 419 25.11 5.85 18.65
N ILE A 420 23.87 6.14 18.24
CA ILE A 420 23.55 7.00 17.08
C ILE A 420 23.55 8.47 17.52
N LYS A 421 24.25 9.31 16.77
CA LYS A 421 24.47 10.74 17.07
C LYS A 421 23.78 11.63 16.02
N PRO A 422 23.46 12.90 16.35
CA PRO A 422 23.06 13.89 15.37
C PRO A 422 24.04 13.96 14.19
N GLY A 423 23.53 13.92 12.96
CA GLY A 423 24.31 13.91 11.73
C GLY A 423 24.61 12.50 11.16
N ASP A 424 24.34 11.43 11.90
CA ASP A 424 24.55 10.07 11.41
C ASP A 424 23.51 9.68 10.33
N VAL A 425 23.90 8.77 9.44
CA VAL A 425 23.02 8.09 8.50
C VAL A 425 22.99 6.60 8.84
N VAL A 426 21.89 6.12 9.39
CA VAL A 426 21.69 4.71 9.74
C VAL A 426 21.38 3.91 8.47
N VAL A 427 22.21 2.91 8.14
CA VAL A 427 22.07 2.04 6.98
C VAL A 427 21.70 0.64 7.45
N ILE A 428 20.46 0.19 7.15
CA ILE A 428 19.96 -1.15 7.47
C ILE A 428 19.86 -1.95 6.18
N ARG A 429 20.66 -2.99 6.03
CA ARG A 429 20.78 -3.76 4.79
C ARG A 429 20.47 -5.24 4.97
N TYR A 430 20.35 -5.99 3.88
CA TYR A 430 19.91 -7.39 3.85
C TYR A 430 18.49 -7.59 4.39
N GLU A 431 17.64 -6.59 4.24
CA GLU A 431 16.20 -6.63 4.55
C GLU A 431 15.33 -6.46 3.29
N GLY A 432 15.94 -6.53 2.10
CA GLY A 432 15.28 -6.45 0.80
C GLY A 432 14.42 -7.66 0.45
N PRO A 433 13.86 -7.70 -0.78
CA PRO A 433 12.98 -8.77 -1.24
C PRO A 433 13.57 -10.17 -1.08
N LYS A 434 14.83 -10.36 -1.45
CA LYS A 434 15.57 -11.64 -1.32
C LYS A 434 16.27 -11.79 0.02
N GLY A 435 16.97 -10.73 0.44
CA GLY A 435 17.87 -10.76 1.59
C GLY A 435 17.13 -10.87 2.92
N GLY A 436 15.93 -10.28 3.02
CA GLY A 436 15.08 -10.33 4.20
C GLY A 436 14.66 -11.74 4.61
N PRO A 437 14.12 -12.63 3.77
CA PRO A 437 13.30 -12.35 2.60
C PRO A 437 11.94 -11.74 2.97
N GLY A 438 11.23 -11.24 1.96
CA GLY A 438 9.92 -10.63 2.15
C GLY A 438 9.96 -9.12 2.39
N MET A 439 11.13 -8.47 2.19
CA MET A 439 11.26 -7.01 2.23
C MET A 439 10.55 -6.40 3.44
N ARG A 440 10.98 -6.81 4.64
CA ARG A 440 10.36 -6.45 5.93
C ARG A 440 10.09 -4.94 6.03
N GLU A 441 8.90 -4.59 6.52
CA GLU A 441 8.51 -3.22 6.78
C GLU A 441 8.90 -2.83 8.21
N MET A 442 9.63 -1.75 8.38
CA MET A 442 10.21 -1.33 9.65
C MET A 442 9.56 -0.02 10.13
N LEU A 443 9.06 -0.01 11.37
CA LEU A 443 8.55 1.18 12.05
C LEU A 443 9.34 1.45 13.34
N ASN A 444 9.84 0.40 14.00
CA ASN A 444 10.53 0.54 15.28
C ASN A 444 11.80 1.42 15.20
N PRO A 445 12.71 1.29 14.19
CA PRO A 445 13.87 2.16 14.08
C PRO A 445 13.47 3.63 13.90
N THR A 446 12.48 3.90 13.01
CA THR A 446 12.03 5.27 12.73
C THR A 446 11.36 5.91 13.94
N SER A 447 10.52 5.15 14.66
CA SER A 447 9.85 5.61 15.88
C SER A 447 10.84 5.81 17.02
N ALA A 448 11.88 4.95 17.14
CA ALA A 448 12.94 5.13 18.13
C ALA A 448 13.74 6.42 17.88
N ILE A 449 14.14 6.70 16.64
CA ILE A 449 14.80 7.97 16.26
C ILE A 449 13.92 9.18 16.63
N MET A 450 12.63 9.14 16.34
CA MET A 450 11.71 10.22 16.70
C MET A 450 11.54 10.36 18.21
N GLY A 451 11.36 9.25 18.93
CA GLY A 451 11.21 9.23 20.40
C GLY A 451 12.44 9.76 21.13
N MET A 452 13.63 9.53 20.63
CA MET A 452 14.89 10.05 21.16
C MET A 452 15.16 11.52 20.78
N GLY A 453 14.33 12.12 19.91
CA GLY A 453 14.50 13.52 19.48
C GLY A 453 15.54 13.70 18.38
N LEU A 454 15.89 12.65 17.66
CA LEU A 454 16.89 12.65 16.57
C LEU A 454 16.26 12.82 15.18
N GLY A 455 14.95 12.94 15.07
CA GLY A 455 14.21 12.95 13.78
C GLY A 455 14.55 14.10 12.83
N SER A 456 15.12 15.20 13.34
CA SER A 456 15.58 16.34 12.54
C SER A 456 17.10 16.37 12.32
N SER A 457 17.81 15.27 12.61
CA SER A 457 19.27 15.23 12.51
C SER A 457 19.85 13.87 12.09
N VAL A 458 19.04 12.82 12.00
CA VAL A 458 19.47 11.47 11.60
C VAL A 458 18.58 10.98 10.45
N ALA A 459 19.22 10.46 9.39
CA ALA A 459 18.52 9.77 8.32
C ALA A 459 18.64 8.26 8.46
N LEU A 460 17.67 7.54 7.87
CA LEU A 460 17.66 6.08 7.78
C LEU A 460 17.57 5.64 6.31
N ILE A 461 18.38 4.64 5.95
CA ILE A 461 18.41 4.07 4.59
C ILE A 461 18.28 2.55 4.69
N THR A 462 17.53 1.91 3.80
CA THR A 462 17.38 0.46 3.77
C THR A 462 17.03 -0.08 2.38
N ASP A 463 17.49 -1.30 2.08
CA ASP A 463 17.01 -2.09 0.96
C ASP A 463 15.67 -2.81 1.25
N GLY A 464 15.23 -2.78 2.52
CA GLY A 464 13.89 -3.15 2.95
C GLY A 464 12.88 -2.01 2.77
N ARG A 465 11.88 -1.93 3.67
CA ARG A 465 10.85 -0.89 3.65
C ARG A 465 10.76 -0.19 5.01
N PHE A 466 10.39 1.09 4.96
CA PHE A 466 9.88 1.75 6.15
C PHE A 466 8.35 1.82 6.09
N SER A 467 7.71 1.75 7.25
CA SER A 467 6.26 1.84 7.36
C SER A 467 5.73 3.16 6.78
N GLY A 468 4.54 3.11 6.17
CA GLY A 468 3.81 4.31 5.76
C GLY A 468 3.51 5.28 6.92
N ALA A 469 3.66 4.81 8.17
CA ALA A 469 3.55 5.60 9.40
C ALA A 469 4.86 6.29 9.83
N SER A 470 5.97 6.09 9.10
CA SER A 470 7.28 6.69 9.43
C SER A 470 7.32 8.19 9.16
N ARG A 471 8.08 8.91 9.98
CA ARG A 471 8.42 10.33 9.83
C ARG A 471 9.93 10.50 9.70
N GLY A 472 10.37 11.61 9.08
CA GLY A 472 11.76 11.97 8.90
C GLY A 472 12.36 11.47 7.59
N ALA A 473 13.67 11.66 7.40
CA ALA A 473 14.41 11.25 6.21
C ALA A 473 14.63 9.72 6.20
N CYS A 474 13.57 8.98 5.88
CA CYS A 474 13.56 7.52 5.85
C CYS A 474 13.46 7.06 4.38
N ILE A 475 14.60 6.63 3.81
CA ILE A 475 14.73 6.20 2.41
C ILE A 475 14.71 4.67 2.38
N GLY A 476 13.62 4.08 1.89
CA GLY A 476 13.47 2.65 1.67
C GLY A 476 13.60 2.23 0.22
N HIS A 477 13.41 0.93 -0.05
CA HIS A 477 13.40 0.35 -1.39
C HIS A 477 14.72 0.60 -2.17
N VAL A 478 15.85 0.78 -1.45
CA VAL A 478 17.13 1.00 -2.11
C VAL A 478 17.46 -0.21 -2.97
N SER A 479 17.60 0.06 -4.27
CA SER A 479 17.79 -0.97 -5.29
C SER A 479 18.99 -0.64 -6.17
N PRO A 480 19.76 -1.69 -6.53
CA PRO A 480 19.66 -3.11 -6.18
C PRO A 480 19.93 -3.38 -4.69
N GLU A 481 19.24 -4.39 -4.12
CA GLU A 481 19.41 -4.77 -2.70
C GLU A 481 20.78 -5.37 -2.38
N ALA A 482 21.15 -5.38 -1.10
CA ALA A 482 22.44 -5.90 -0.63
C ALA A 482 22.64 -7.39 -0.94
N ALA A 483 21.58 -8.20 -0.88
CA ALA A 483 21.67 -9.65 -1.09
C ALA A 483 22.06 -10.05 -2.54
N VAL A 484 21.91 -9.15 -3.50
CA VAL A 484 22.38 -9.35 -4.89
C VAL A 484 23.68 -8.55 -5.17
N GLY A 485 24.30 -8.01 -4.14
CA GLY A 485 25.53 -7.22 -4.26
C GLY A 485 25.29 -5.83 -4.83
N GLY A 486 24.13 -5.22 -4.56
CA GLY A 486 23.88 -3.81 -4.84
C GLY A 486 24.82 -2.90 -4.05
N PRO A 487 25.01 -1.63 -4.44
CA PRO A 487 25.96 -0.72 -3.81
C PRO A 487 25.78 -0.58 -2.30
N ILE A 488 24.54 -0.70 -1.79
CA ILE A 488 24.27 -0.65 -0.34
C ILE A 488 25.01 -1.75 0.44
N ALA A 489 25.33 -2.90 -0.20
CA ALA A 489 26.14 -3.97 0.41
C ALA A 489 27.60 -3.56 0.61
N LEU A 490 28.08 -2.57 -0.15
CA LEU A 490 29.47 -2.13 -0.21
C LEU A 490 29.77 -0.96 0.74
N VAL A 491 28.73 -0.39 1.36
CA VAL A 491 28.88 0.69 2.34
C VAL A 491 29.60 0.17 3.58
N GLU A 492 30.64 0.88 4.02
CA GLU A 492 31.38 0.60 5.24
C GLU A 492 31.06 1.62 6.34
N GLU A 493 31.32 1.25 7.59
CA GLU A 493 31.11 2.12 8.75
C GLU A 493 31.92 3.42 8.61
N GLY A 494 31.27 4.56 8.71
CA GLY A 494 31.88 5.88 8.58
C GLY A 494 31.94 6.44 7.16
N ASP A 495 31.57 5.69 6.11
CA ASP A 495 31.43 6.23 4.75
C ASP A 495 30.46 7.43 4.74
N ILE A 496 30.79 8.49 4.03
CA ILE A 496 29.91 9.65 3.97
C ILE A 496 28.79 9.41 2.94
N ILE A 497 27.56 9.44 3.43
CA ILE A 497 26.36 9.37 2.59
C ILE A 497 25.84 10.79 2.33
N ALA A 498 25.58 11.10 1.05
CA ALA A 498 24.99 12.38 0.62
C ALA A 498 23.56 12.15 0.13
N ILE A 499 22.62 12.83 0.76
CA ILE A 499 21.19 12.79 0.46
C ILE A 499 20.76 14.19 -0.01
N ASP A 500 20.15 14.30 -1.18
CA ASP A 500 19.50 15.52 -1.65
C ASP A 500 18.13 15.14 -2.23
N ILE A 501 17.08 15.29 -1.41
CA ILE A 501 15.71 14.89 -1.76
C ILE A 501 15.14 15.83 -2.83
N ASP A 502 15.51 17.09 -2.83
CA ASP A 502 15.04 18.05 -3.83
C ASP A 502 15.67 17.80 -5.20
N ALA A 503 16.93 17.38 -5.22
CA ALA A 503 17.62 16.97 -6.44
C ALA A 503 17.34 15.52 -6.85
N ASN A 504 16.61 14.75 -6.03
CA ASN A 504 16.35 13.32 -6.19
C ASN A 504 17.63 12.47 -6.25
N THR A 505 18.63 12.76 -5.38
CA THR A 505 19.90 12.03 -5.38
C THR A 505 20.22 11.34 -4.06
N LEU A 506 20.83 10.16 -4.15
CA LEU A 506 21.33 9.35 -3.04
C LEU A 506 22.68 8.76 -3.40
N ASN A 507 23.74 9.25 -2.76
CA ASN A 507 25.10 8.86 -3.09
C ASN A 507 25.91 8.49 -1.86
N VAL A 508 26.90 7.62 -2.03
CA VAL A 508 28.01 7.45 -1.11
C VAL A 508 29.25 8.15 -1.67
N LYS A 509 29.95 8.93 -0.86
CA LYS A 509 31.18 9.66 -1.24
C LYS A 509 32.40 8.76 -1.18
N VAL A 510 32.36 7.69 -1.96
CA VAL A 510 33.46 6.74 -2.19
C VAL A 510 33.73 6.73 -3.68
N SER A 511 35.00 6.66 -4.07
CA SER A 511 35.34 6.66 -5.50
C SER A 511 34.84 5.40 -6.22
N ASP A 512 34.60 5.49 -7.52
CA ASP A 512 34.14 4.35 -8.32
C ASP A 512 35.15 3.21 -8.31
N GLU A 513 36.46 3.52 -8.26
CA GLU A 513 37.53 2.54 -8.16
C GLU A 513 37.48 1.75 -6.83
N GLU A 514 37.23 2.46 -5.72
CA GLU A 514 37.10 1.81 -4.41
C GLU A 514 35.81 0.98 -4.33
N LEU A 515 34.70 1.48 -4.85
CA LEU A 515 33.45 0.71 -4.95
C LEU A 515 33.63 -0.56 -5.79
N ALA A 516 34.34 -0.47 -6.92
CA ALA A 516 34.66 -1.63 -7.77
C ALA A 516 35.49 -2.66 -7.01
N LYS A 517 36.53 -2.21 -6.29
CA LYS A 517 37.38 -3.07 -5.44
C LYS A 517 36.57 -3.75 -4.33
N ARG A 518 35.70 -3.02 -3.63
CA ARG A 518 34.81 -3.60 -2.62
C ARG A 518 33.85 -4.63 -3.24
N LYS A 519 33.37 -4.36 -4.47
CA LYS A 519 32.52 -5.29 -5.24
C LYS A 519 33.23 -6.58 -5.62
N GLU A 520 34.50 -6.51 -6.01
CA GLU A 520 35.33 -7.70 -6.29
C GLU A 520 35.50 -8.60 -5.07
N ASN A 521 35.56 -8.01 -3.87
CA ASN A 521 35.71 -8.73 -2.62
C ASN A 521 34.37 -9.14 -1.97
N TRP A 522 33.23 -8.70 -2.55
CA TRP A 522 31.92 -9.05 -2.03
C TRP A 522 31.51 -10.46 -2.42
N GLU A 523 31.08 -11.23 -1.42
CA GLU A 523 30.54 -12.58 -1.63
C GLU A 523 29.06 -12.65 -1.19
N PRO A 524 28.22 -13.40 -1.94
CA PRO A 524 26.85 -13.64 -1.54
C PRO A 524 26.78 -14.30 -0.16
N ARG A 525 25.96 -13.78 0.74
CA ARG A 525 25.75 -14.36 2.05
C ARG A 525 24.88 -15.62 1.96
N THR A 526 25.06 -16.53 2.90
CA THR A 526 24.14 -17.65 3.09
C THR A 526 22.72 -17.12 3.32
N PRO A 527 21.71 -17.63 2.59
CA PRO A 527 20.34 -17.19 2.77
C PRO A 527 19.86 -17.33 4.21
N LYS A 528 19.21 -16.30 4.76
CA LYS A 528 18.65 -16.31 6.12
C LYS A 528 17.57 -17.39 6.30
N VAL A 529 16.87 -17.76 5.22
CA VAL A 529 15.79 -18.77 5.22
C VAL A 529 15.97 -19.71 4.02
N THR A 530 16.04 -21.01 4.28
CA THR A 530 16.31 -22.05 3.27
C THR A 530 15.13 -23.01 3.03
N THR A 531 14.03 -22.85 3.77
CA THR A 531 12.86 -23.72 3.68
C THR A 531 11.54 -22.92 3.74
N GLY A 532 10.44 -23.58 3.40
CA GLY A 532 9.10 -23.01 3.48
C GLY A 532 8.78 -21.96 2.40
N TYR A 533 7.76 -21.15 2.67
CA TYR A 533 7.27 -20.20 1.67
C TYR A 533 8.27 -19.06 1.40
N LEU A 534 8.93 -18.55 2.45
CA LEU A 534 9.92 -17.47 2.29
C LEU A 534 11.11 -17.87 1.42
N ALA A 535 11.56 -19.14 1.47
CA ALA A 535 12.63 -19.62 0.58
C ALA A 535 12.17 -19.68 -0.89
N ARG A 536 10.94 -20.13 -1.14
CA ARG A 536 10.34 -20.10 -2.49
C ARG A 536 10.20 -18.67 -3.01
N TYR A 537 9.70 -17.77 -2.18
CA TYR A 537 9.58 -16.36 -2.51
C TYR A 537 10.94 -15.75 -2.88
N ALA A 538 11.97 -15.93 -2.04
CA ALA A 538 13.30 -15.41 -2.29
C ALA A 538 13.93 -15.90 -3.61
N SER A 539 13.59 -17.11 -4.07
CA SER A 539 14.10 -17.66 -5.33
C SER A 539 13.46 -17.06 -6.58
N LEU A 540 12.25 -16.53 -6.48
CA LEU A 540 11.45 -16.05 -7.61
C LEU A 540 11.32 -14.52 -7.65
N VAL A 541 11.46 -13.86 -6.49
CA VAL A 541 11.16 -12.42 -6.37
C VAL A 541 12.13 -11.55 -7.15
N THR A 542 11.59 -10.51 -7.80
CA THR A 542 12.33 -9.45 -8.47
C THR A 542 12.79 -8.37 -7.49
N SER A 543 13.49 -7.36 -7.99
CA SER A 543 13.95 -6.20 -7.21
C SER A 543 12.78 -5.31 -6.77
N GLY A 544 12.99 -4.52 -5.70
CA GLY A 544 12.00 -3.58 -5.17
C GLY A 544 11.56 -2.52 -6.17
N ASN A 545 12.47 -2.01 -7.02
CA ASN A 545 12.12 -1.04 -8.07
C ASN A 545 11.19 -1.61 -9.16
N ARG A 546 11.08 -2.94 -9.27
CA ARG A 546 10.17 -3.66 -10.17
C ARG A 546 8.91 -4.17 -9.44
N GLY A 547 8.61 -3.65 -8.25
CA GLY A 547 7.45 -4.04 -7.46
C GLY A 547 7.62 -5.30 -6.62
N ALA A 548 8.83 -5.92 -6.58
CA ALA A 548 9.09 -7.19 -5.88
C ALA A 548 8.05 -8.26 -6.22
N VAL A 549 7.78 -8.46 -7.51
CA VAL A 549 6.86 -9.48 -8.05
C VAL A 549 7.56 -10.82 -8.21
N LEU A 550 6.80 -11.91 -8.27
CA LEU A 550 7.34 -13.23 -8.55
C LEU A 550 7.43 -13.44 -10.06
N GLU A 551 8.62 -13.70 -10.57
CA GLU A 551 8.85 -14.03 -11.97
C GLU A 551 9.49 -15.42 -12.09
N ILE A 552 9.02 -16.22 -13.05
CA ILE A 552 9.68 -17.47 -13.44
C ILE A 552 10.87 -17.08 -14.31
N LYS A 553 12.06 -17.42 -13.88
CA LYS A 553 13.24 -17.30 -14.73
C LYS A 553 13.10 -18.30 -15.91
N GLN A 554 12.96 -17.75 -17.10
CA GLN A 554 12.99 -18.53 -18.34
C GLN A 554 14.40 -19.01 -18.63
#